data_630f3058ed18907d4d53859b1b698cc1
#
_entry.id   630f3058ed18907d4d53859b1b698cc1
#
_cell.length_a   1.000
_cell.length_b   1.000
_cell.length_c   1.000
_cell.angle_alpha   90.00
_cell.angle_beta   90.00
_cell.angle_gamma   90.00
#
_symmetry.space_group_name_H-M   'P 1'
#
loop_
_entity.id
_entity.type
_entity.pdbx_description
1 polymer ?
#
loop_
_entity_poly.entity_id
_entity_poly.type
_entity_poly.pdbx_seq_one_letter_code
_entity_poly.pdbx_strand_id
1 'polypeptide(L)'
;MTIRNRLTWLFLGVVAVLLGSVLAVVFVLQFTASQREFRQRLRERAQVTSYIYLEKDEMRASAFRDFEKKYLQSLSNEILQVYDASGRVRFVAEDERVRLSDEVLARIVLSREVYFKLGMRQAIGIFYQDNQGDYIIVAAAENVYGKRRLQSLATIMGVIFVVSLLVIYAMGRGFAGRALAPIADLNDQVDRITAQDLHRRVDEGNLRTSERDDLTRLARTFNRLLERLETSFEGQRNFVRDASHELRTPLTASIGELQVLLARERTPEAYREGAASVLIELQQLKSLINSLLDLAQAGGNVALTEDVRLDELLWEVREAVTPALRSRVQIDLGELPADPAALEIKGHRALLARALGNLVDNALKYSPAEQRVTISLRCQGHACRIRVADTGLGISPEELPHIFQPFFRAGNVRGVIGHGVGLPLARRIAELHGGTLALRSELGRGTVAELLLEHTGEGRG
;
A
#
# COMPACT_ATOMS: atom_id res chain seq x y z
N MET A 1 -0.06 -20.35 -2.63
CA MET A 1 0.19 -19.99 -4.05
C MET A 1 1.00 -18.72 -4.10
N THR A 2 2.12 -18.69 -4.82
CA THR A 2 2.89 -17.45 -4.99
C THR A 2 2.13 -16.43 -5.83
N ILE A 3 2.37 -15.14 -5.61
CA ILE A 3 1.77 -14.03 -6.38
C ILE A 3 1.93 -14.27 -7.89
N ARG A 4 3.09 -14.77 -8.30
CA ARG A 4 3.40 -15.15 -9.69
C ARG A 4 2.39 -16.14 -10.26
N ASN A 5 2.09 -17.23 -9.54
CA ASN A 5 1.16 -18.26 -10.01
C ASN A 5 -0.27 -17.71 -10.08
N ARG A 6 -0.68 -16.91 -9.11
CA ARG A 6 -2.02 -16.31 -9.09
C ARG A 6 -2.23 -15.38 -10.28
N LEU A 7 -1.25 -14.55 -10.58
CA LEU A 7 -1.30 -13.64 -11.73
C LEU A 7 -1.35 -14.38 -13.05
N THR A 8 -0.52 -15.43 -13.21
CA THR A 8 -0.49 -16.27 -14.43
C THR A 8 -1.84 -16.96 -14.67
N TRP A 9 -2.45 -17.55 -13.63
CA TRP A 9 -3.75 -18.20 -13.77
C TRP A 9 -4.90 -17.23 -14.03
N LEU A 10 -4.89 -16.06 -13.41
CA LEU A 10 -5.90 -15.03 -13.65
C LEU A 10 -5.81 -14.53 -15.10
N PHE A 11 -4.61 -14.21 -15.57
CA PHE A 11 -4.40 -13.78 -16.94
C PHE A 11 -4.81 -14.85 -17.97
N LEU A 12 -4.42 -16.12 -17.72
CA LEU A 12 -4.81 -17.25 -18.54
C LEU A 12 -6.33 -17.41 -18.61
N GLY A 13 -7.01 -17.28 -17.47
CA GLY A 13 -8.48 -17.36 -17.40
C GLY A 13 -9.18 -16.27 -18.21
N VAL A 14 -8.74 -15.02 -18.08
CA VAL A 14 -9.31 -13.89 -18.84
C VAL A 14 -9.12 -14.10 -20.36
N VAL A 15 -7.90 -14.49 -20.77
CA VAL A 15 -7.62 -14.73 -22.20
C VAL A 15 -8.40 -15.94 -22.72
N ALA A 16 -8.53 -17.02 -21.93
CA ALA A 16 -9.30 -18.20 -22.32
C ALA A 16 -10.77 -17.85 -22.58
N VAL A 17 -11.39 -17.05 -21.70
CA VAL A 17 -12.79 -16.60 -21.90
C VAL A 17 -12.90 -15.71 -23.14
N LEU A 18 -12.00 -14.75 -23.31
CA LEU A 18 -12.03 -13.83 -24.44
C LEU A 18 -11.82 -14.57 -25.77
N LEU A 19 -10.80 -15.43 -25.85
CA LEU A 19 -10.50 -16.21 -27.05
C LEU A 19 -11.64 -17.20 -27.35
N GLY A 20 -12.16 -17.88 -26.31
CA GLY A 20 -13.29 -18.80 -26.44
C GLY A 20 -14.55 -18.12 -26.95
N SER A 21 -14.85 -16.91 -26.46
CA SER A 21 -16.01 -16.14 -26.94
C SER A 21 -15.87 -15.73 -28.40
N VAL A 22 -14.69 -15.28 -28.83
CA VAL A 22 -14.43 -14.94 -30.24
C VAL A 22 -14.58 -16.17 -31.13
N LEU A 23 -13.98 -17.29 -30.76
CA LEU A 23 -14.10 -18.53 -31.52
C LEU A 23 -15.54 -19.03 -31.57
N ALA A 24 -16.31 -18.93 -30.50
CA ALA A 24 -17.72 -19.27 -30.46
C ALA A 24 -18.53 -18.41 -31.45
N VAL A 25 -18.30 -17.10 -31.46
CA VAL A 25 -18.96 -16.19 -32.42
C VAL A 25 -18.62 -16.56 -33.85
N VAL A 26 -17.35 -16.81 -34.16
CA VAL A 26 -16.92 -17.25 -35.53
C VAL A 26 -17.59 -18.55 -35.92
N PHE A 27 -17.67 -19.52 -34.99
CA PHE A 27 -18.33 -20.80 -35.25
C PHE A 27 -19.82 -20.62 -35.52
N VAL A 28 -20.54 -19.82 -34.74
CA VAL A 28 -21.98 -19.54 -34.95
C VAL A 28 -22.22 -18.83 -36.28
N LEU A 29 -21.39 -17.86 -36.63
CA LEU A 29 -21.50 -17.15 -37.91
C LEU A 29 -21.30 -18.12 -39.08
N GLN A 30 -20.27 -18.97 -39.02
CA GLN A 30 -19.98 -19.95 -40.07
C GLN A 30 -21.08 -21.03 -40.13
N PHE A 31 -21.62 -21.46 -39.01
CA PHE A 31 -22.76 -22.39 -38.96
C PHE A 31 -23.98 -21.79 -39.65
N THR A 32 -24.35 -20.55 -39.31
CA THR A 32 -25.50 -19.88 -39.91
C THR A 32 -25.31 -19.62 -41.39
N ALA A 33 -24.09 -19.25 -41.83
CA ALA A 33 -23.75 -19.06 -43.23
C ALA A 33 -23.86 -20.37 -44.02
N SER A 34 -23.32 -21.47 -43.47
CA SER A 34 -23.41 -22.81 -44.10
C SER A 34 -24.87 -23.29 -44.25
N GLN A 35 -25.72 -23.01 -43.23
CA GLN A 35 -27.15 -23.35 -43.31
C GLN A 35 -27.89 -22.51 -44.38
N ARG A 36 -27.57 -21.22 -44.50
CA ARG A 36 -28.15 -20.34 -45.51
C ARG A 36 -27.76 -20.79 -46.92
N GLU A 37 -26.48 -21.04 -47.14
CA GLU A 37 -25.96 -21.52 -48.41
C GLU A 37 -26.60 -22.84 -48.83
N PHE A 38 -26.76 -23.79 -47.91
CA PHE A 38 -27.39 -25.06 -48.21
C PHE A 38 -28.87 -24.92 -48.55
N ARG A 39 -29.63 -24.08 -47.82
CA ARG A 39 -31.03 -23.77 -48.13
C ARG A 39 -31.19 -23.14 -49.53
N GLN A 40 -30.28 -22.24 -49.88
CA GLN A 40 -30.27 -21.60 -51.20
C GLN A 40 -30.04 -22.63 -52.31
N ARG A 41 -29.07 -23.53 -52.15
CA ARG A 41 -28.83 -24.62 -53.12
C ARG A 41 -30.04 -25.55 -53.25
N LEU A 42 -30.71 -25.90 -52.15
CA LEU A 42 -31.95 -26.67 -52.20
C LEU A 42 -33.04 -25.93 -52.99
N ARG A 43 -33.18 -24.62 -52.78
CA ARG A 43 -34.12 -23.78 -53.48
C ARG A 43 -33.84 -23.73 -54.96
N GLU A 44 -32.61 -23.46 -55.34
CA GLU A 44 -32.17 -23.46 -56.76
C GLU A 44 -32.44 -24.81 -57.41
N ARG A 45 -32.22 -25.88 -56.66
CA ARG A 45 -32.49 -27.25 -57.17
C ARG A 45 -33.96 -27.50 -57.43
N ALA A 46 -34.83 -27.12 -56.50
CA ALA A 46 -36.27 -27.23 -56.65
C ALA A 46 -36.79 -26.39 -57.89
N GLN A 47 -36.25 -25.16 -58.05
CA GLN A 47 -36.60 -24.27 -59.13
C GLN A 47 -36.14 -24.80 -60.47
N VAL A 48 -34.91 -25.33 -60.60
CA VAL A 48 -34.43 -25.94 -61.81
C VAL A 48 -35.27 -27.18 -62.17
N THR A 49 -35.67 -27.95 -61.17
CA THR A 49 -36.54 -29.11 -61.41
C THR A 49 -37.91 -28.69 -61.95
N SER A 50 -38.49 -27.58 -61.41
CA SER A 50 -39.75 -27.05 -61.93
C SER A 50 -39.66 -26.64 -63.39
N TYR A 51 -38.60 -25.87 -63.68
CA TYR A 51 -38.37 -25.40 -65.04
C TYR A 51 -38.24 -26.54 -66.08
N ILE A 52 -37.43 -27.57 -65.77
CA ILE A 52 -37.14 -28.66 -66.70
C ILE A 52 -38.32 -29.59 -66.81
N TYR A 53 -39.05 -29.91 -65.77
CA TYR A 53 -40.14 -30.86 -65.76
C TYR A 53 -41.46 -30.29 -66.34
N LEU A 54 -41.73 -29.01 -66.03
CA LEU A 54 -43.02 -28.41 -66.35
C LEU A 54 -43.01 -27.56 -67.63
N GLU A 55 -41.94 -26.81 -67.91
CA GLU A 55 -41.91 -25.94 -69.13
C GLU A 55 -41.42 -26.62 -70.38
N LYS A 56 -40.67 -27.74 -70.30
CA LYS A 56 -40.16 -28.47 -71.49
C LYS A 56 -40.95 -29.74 -71.86
N ASP A 57 -42.28 -29.70 -71.74
CA ASP A 57 -43.16 -30.79 -72.14
C ASP A 57 -42.57 -32.21 -71.97
N GLU A 58 -42.80 -32.81 -70.77
CA GLU A 58 -42.60 -34.22 -70.39
C GLU A 58 -41.19 -34.79 -70.74
N MET A 59 -40.12 -34.22 -70.28
CA MET A 59 -38.82 -34.85 -70.33
C MET A 59 -38.85 -36.18 -69.54
N ARG A 60 -38.55 -37.30 -70.23
CA ARG A 60 -38.51 -38.63 -69.64
C ARG A 60 -37.47 -38.62 -68.48
N ALA A 61 -37.75 -39.31 -67.39
CA ALA A 61 -36.89 -39.39 -66.24
C ALA A 61 -35.41 -39.76 -66.57
N SER A 62 -35.18 -40.48 -67.64
CA SER A 62 -33.83 -40.80 -68.15
C SER A 62 -33.08 -39.58 -68.68
N ALA A 63 -33.77 -38.75 -69.48
CA ALA A 63 -33.17 -37.52 -70.03
C ALA A 63 -32.89 -36.47 -69.00
N PHE A 64 -33.71 -36.39 -67.96
CA PHE A 64 -33.47 -35.56 -66.81
C PHE A 64 -32.22 -36.00 -66.05
N ARG A 65 -32.04 -37.29 -65.76
CA ARG A 65 -30.84 -37.85 -65.10
C ARG A 65 -29.56 -37.58 -65.92
N ASP A 66 -29.60 -37.64 -67.20
CA ASP A 66 -28.42 -37.34 -68.06
C ASP A 66 -28.08 -35.84 -68.03
N PHE A 67 -29.08 -34.97 -68.08
CA PHE A 67 -28.92 -33.54 -67.95
C PHE A 67 -28.37 -33.18 -66.57
N GLU A 68 -28.93 -33.77 -65.50
CA GLU A 68 -28.51 -33.60 -64.12
C GLU A 68 -27.06 -33.98 -63.93
N LYS A 69 -26.63 -35.16 -64.36
CA LYS A 69 -25.21 -35.59 -64.29
C LYS A 69 -24.26 -34.67 -65.04
N LYS A 70 -24.75 -34.03 -66.11
CA LYS A 70 -23.91 -33.22 -67.02
C LYS A 70 -23.79 -31.75 -66.55
N TYR A 71 -24.82 -31.19 -65.95
CA TYR A 71 -24.95 -29.75 -65.76
C TYR A 71 -25.20 -29.34 -64.31
N LEU A 72 -25.60 -30.27 -63.46
CA LEU A 72 -25.91 -29.95 -62.04
C LEU A 72 -25.07 -30.78 -61.13
N GLN A 73 -24.41 -30.11 -60.15
CA GLN A 73 -23.74 -30.82 -59.04
C GLN A 73 -24.81 -31.46 -58.19
N SER A 74 -24.87 -32.78 -58.11
CA SER A 74 -25.83 -33.50 -57.26
C SER A 74 -25.55 -33.21 -55.78
N LEU A 75 -26.60 -32.97 -55.01
CA LEU A 75 -26.54 -32.89 -53.55
C LEU A 75 -26.45 -34.31 -52.96
N SER A 76 -25.80 -34.46 -51.82
CA SER A 76 -25.67 -35.78 -51.20
C SER A 76 -27.03 -36.28 -50.70
N ASN A 77 -27.37 -37.53 -51.07
CA ASN A 77 -28.63 -38.18 -50.73
C ASN A 77 -29.86 -37.34 -51.16
N GLU A 78 -29.80 -36.80 -52.38
CA GLU A 78 -30.83 -35.93 -52.94
C GLU A 78 -32.09 -36.70 -53.26
N ILE A 79 -33.24 -36.11 -52.96
CA ILE A 79 -34.57 -36.60 -53.39
C ILE A 79 -35.26 -35.43 -54.08
N LEU A 80 -35.67 -35.64 -55.29
CA LEU A 80 -36.50 -34.72 -56.09
C LEU A 80 -37.83 -35.39 -56.48
N GLN A 81 -38.91 -34.77 -56.01
CA GLN A 81 -40.25 -35.29 -56.30
C GLN A 81 -41.19 -34.17 -56.67
N VAL A 82 -42.07 -34.48 -57.67
CA VAL A 82 -43.14 -33.57 -58.03
C VAL A 82 -44.48 -34.23 -57.72
N TYR A 83 -45.34 -33.51 -57.05
CA TYR A 83 -46.69 -33.91 -56.65
C TYR A 83 -47.66 -33.03 -57.41
N ASP A 84 -48.84 -33.64 -57.78
CA ASP A 84 -49.98 -32.91 -58.30
C ASP A 84 -50.79 -32.25 -57.16
N ALA A 85 -51.81 -31.46 -57.52
CA ALA A 85 -52.72 -30.81 -56.56
C ALA A 85 -53.45 -31.78 -55.65
N SER A 86 -53.55 -33.04 -56.03
CA SER A 86 -54.21 -34.12 -55.24
C SER A 86 -53.23 -34.83 -54.31
N GLY A 87 -51.95 -34.39 -54.25
CA GLY A 87 -50.90 -35.01 -53.42
C GLY A 87 -50.34 -36.31 -53.98
N ARG A 88 -50.67 -36.66 -55.27
CA ARG A 88 -50.12 -37.84 -55.92
C ARG A 88 -48.79 -37.52 -56.56
N VAL A 89 -47.83 -38.45 -56.43
CA VAL A 89 -46.50 -38.30 -56.97
C VAL A 89 -46.56 -38.50 -58.55
N ARG A 90 -46.19 -37.48 -59.26
CA ARG A 90 -46.12 -37.51 -60.77
C ARG A 90 -44.74 -37.84 -61.28
N PHE A 91 -43.70 -37.36 -60.54
CA PHE A 91 -42.32 -37.56 -60.96
C PHE A 91 -41.44 -37.85 -59.78
N VAL A 92 -40.47 -38.74 -59.91
CA VAL A 92 -39.44 -39.10 -58.99
C VAL A 92 -38.13 -39.21 -59.74
N ALA A 93 -37.15 -38.42 -59.38
CA ALA A 93 -35.86 -38.44 -60.08
C ALA A 93 -34.99 -39.64 -59.61
N GLU A 94 -35.15 -40.14 -58.44
CA GLU A 94 -34.46 -41.31 -57.88
C GLU A 94 -35.48 -42.37 -57.41
N ASP A 95 -35.03 -43.61 -57.19
CA ASP A 95 -35.94 -44.72 -56.85
C ASP A 95 -36.59 -44.63 -55.45
N GLU A 96 -36.21 -43.63 -54.63
CA GLU A 96 -36.75 -43.45 -53.26
C GLU A 96 -38.02 -42.56 -53.32
N ARG A 97 -39.18 -43.16 -53.04
CA ARG A 97 -40.43 -42.42 -52.89
C ARG A 97 -40.68 -42.02 -51.43
N VAL A 98 -40.78 -40.74 -51.22
CA VAL A 98 -41.16 -40.22 -49.89
C VAL A 98 -42.62 -39.78 -49.95
N ARG A 99 -43.43 -40.22 -49.01
CA ARG A 99 -44.78 -39.70 -48.82
C ARG A 99 -44.72 -38.53 -47.80
N LEU A 100 -45.18 -37.38 -48.23
CA LEU A 100 -45.37 -36.22 -47.36
C LEU A 100 -46.75 -36.35 -46.68
N SER A 101 -46.82 -35.80 -45.44
CA SER A 101 -48.11 -35.69 -44.81
C SER A 101 -48.97 -34.60 -45.44
N ASP A 102 -50.30 -34.81 -45.41
CA ASP A 102 -51.25 -33.83 -45.97
C ASP A 102 -51.08 -32.43 -45.34
N GLU A 103 -50.67 -32.39 -44.06
CA GLU A 103 -50.37 -31.15 -43.36
C GLU A 103 -49.18 -30.37 -43.98
N VAL A 104 -48.13 -31.06 -44.36
CA VAL A 104 -46.95 -30.44 -45.04
C VAL A 104 -47.32 -29.96 -46.42
N LEU A 105 -48.10 -30.76 -47.18
CA LEU A 105 -48.57 -30.37 -48.50
C LEU A 105 -49.46 -29.13 -48.45
N ALA A 106 -50.40 -29.07 -47.50
CA ALA A 106 -51.29 -27.93 -47.31
C ALA A 106 -50.47 -26.66 -46.93
N ARG A 107 -49.46 -26.80 -46.10
CA ARG A 107 -48.57 -25.68 -45.75
C ARG A 107 -47.78 -25.16 -46.93
N ILE A 108 -47.30 -26.02 -47.82
CA ILE A 108 -46.60 -25.63 -49.04
C ILE A 108 -47.51 -24.86 -49.97
N VAL A 109 -48.73 -25.31 -50.16
CA VAL A 109 -49.76 -24.61 -50.98
C VAL A 109 -50.05 -23.21 -50.39
N LEU A 110 -50.22 -23.11 -49.09
CA LEU A 110 -50.58 -21.86 -48.43
C LEU A 110 -49.45 -20.83 -48.39
N SER A 111 -48.23 -21.27 -48.11
CA SER A 111 -47.05 -20.39 -47.93
C SER A 111 -46.20 -20.26 -49.22
N ARG A 112 -46.54 -20.98 -50.27
CA ARG A 112 -45.83 -21.10 -51.56
C ARG A 112 -44.42 -21.67 -51.48
N GLU A 113 -43.74 -21.53 -50.34
CA GLU A 113 -42.39 -22.06 -50.10
C GLU A 113 -42.25 -22.42 -48.63
N VAL A 114 -41.86 -23.66 -48.33
CA VAL A 114 -41.69 -24.16 -46.93
C VAL A 114 -40.44 -24.99 -46.81
N TYR A 115 -39.61 -24.66 -45.81
CA TYR A 115 -38.49 -25.50 -45.39
C TYR A 115 -38.92 -26.43 -44.29
N PHE A 116 -38.56 -27.69 -44.39
CA PHE A 116 -38.86 -28.71 -43.39
C PHE A 116 -37.76 -29.77 -43.29
N LYS A 117 -37.85 -30.68 -42.35
CA LYS A 117 -36.91 -31.79 -42.20
C LYS A 117 -37.58 -33.10 -42.59
N LEU A 118 -36.86 -33.90 -43.34
CA LEU A 118 -37.29 -35.24 -43.77
C LEU A 118 -36.26 -36.26 -43.28
N GLY A 119 -36.46 -36.78 -42.07
CA GLY A 119 -35.42 -37.56 -41.39
C GLY A 119 -34.15 -36.78 -41.18
N MET A 120 -33.02 -37.23 -41.73
CA MET A 120 -31.72 -36.54 -41.66
C MET A 120 -31.52 -35.50 -42.77
N ARG A 121 -32.43 -35.45 -43.75
CA ARG A 121 -32.39 -34.51 -44.88
C ARG A 121 -33.07 -33.21 -44.53
N GLN A 122 -32.58 -32.11 -45.06
CA GLN A 122 -33.31 -30.85 -45.12
C GLN A 122 -34.06 -30.78 -46.42
N ALA A 123 -35.30 -30.34 -46.40
CA ALA A 123 -36.17 -30.29 -47.54
C ALA A 123 -36.77 -28.91 -47.73
N ILE A 124 -37.03 -28.59 -48.98
CA ILE A 124 -37.82 -27.44 -49.41
C ILE A 124 -38.96 -27.93 -50.27
N GLY A 125 -40.16 -27.44 -50.04
CA GLY A 125 -41.30 -27.60 -50.89
C GLY A 125 -41.67 -26.27 -51.50
N ILE A 126 -41.83 -26.26 -52.84
CA ILE A 126 -42.20 -25.05 -53.63
C ILE A 126 -43.51 -25.38 -54.35
N PHE A 127 -44.50 -24.50 -54.20
CA PHE A 127 -45.73 -24.55 -54.93
C PHE A 127 -45.53 -23.83 -56.29
N TYR A 128 -45.84 -24.50 -57.39
CA TYR A 128 -45.71 -23.99 -58.74
C TYR A 128 -47.03 -24.10 -59.51
N GLN A 129 -47.47 -23.01 -60.10
CA GLN A 129 -48.66 -22.93 -60.92
C GLN A 129 -48.29 -23.02 -62.41
N ASP A 130 -48.80 -23.98 -63.16
CA ASP A 130 -48.55 -24.14 -64.59
C ASP A 130 -49.89 -24.17 -65.37
N ASN A 131 -49.78 -24.03 -66.65
CA ASN A 131 -50.92 -24.09 -67.58
C ASN A 131 -51.66 -25.41 -67.58
N GLN A 132 -50.99 -26.48 -67.09
CA GLN A 132 -51.56 -27.85 -67.04
C GLN A 132 -52.05 -28.24 -65.64
N GLY A 133 -51.90 -27.32 -64.62
CA GLY A 133 -52.35 -27.53 -63.26
C GLY A 133 -51.36 -27.06 -62.18
N ASP A 134 -51.74 -27.27 -60.90
CA ASP A 134 -50.95 -26.93 -59.75
C ASP A 134 -50.05 -28.09 -59.37
N TYR A 135 -48.77 -27.78 -59.09
CA TYR A 135 -47.75 -28.77 -58.71
C TYR A 135 -46.98 -28.34 -57.44
N ILE A 136 -46.57 -29.37 -56.74
CA ILE A 136 -45.64 -29.13 -55.53
C ILE A 136 -44.34 -29.85 -55.83
N ILE A 137 -43.26 -29.09 -55.87
CA ILE A 137 -41.91 -29.61 -56.08
C ILE A 137 -41.20 -29.70 -54.77
N VAL A 138 -40.65 -30.85 -54.45
CA VAL A 138 -39.91 -31.11 -53.21
C VAL A 138 -38.52 -31.53 -53.55
N ALA A 139 -37.56 -30.74 -53.05
CA ALA A 139 -36.15 -31.07 -53.06
C ALA A 139 -35.68 -31.33 -51.60
N ALA A 140 -35.08 -32.49 -51.39
CA ALA A 140 -34.55 -32.86 -50.06
C ALA A 140 -33.11 -33.39 -50.23
N ALA A 141 -32.20 -32.99 -49.34
CA ALA A 141 -30.82 -33.50 -49.38
C ALA A 141 -30.15 -33.40 -48.00
N GLU A 142 -29.06 -34.11 -47.87
CA GLU A 142 -28.22 -34.02 -46.68
C GLU A 142 -27.07 -33.03 -46.88
N ASN A 143 -26.86 -32.16 -45.85
CA ASN A 143 -25.72 -31.23 -45.87
C ASN A 143 -24.43 -31.91 -45.36
N VAL A 144 -23.98 -32.95 -46.09
CA VAL A 144 -22.78 -33.71 -45.68
C VAL A 144 -21.51 -32.85 -45.77
N TYR A 145 -21.39 -32.08 -46.85
CA TYR A 145 -20.24 -31.19 -47.05
C TYR A 145 -20.20 -30.07 -45.98
N GLY A 146 -21.32 -29.43 -45.70
CA GLY A 146 -21.40 -28.42 -44.66
C GLY A 146 -21.06 -28.97 -43.29
N LYS A 147 -21.55 -30.18 -42.96
CA LYS A 147 -21.21 -30.86 -41.68
C LYS A 147 -19.71 -31.15 -41.59
N ARG A 148 -19.10 -31.74 -42.62
CA ARG A 148 -17.64 -32.01 -42.65
C ARG A 148 -16.82 -30.74 -42.51
N ARG A 149 -17.19 -29.68 -43.23
CA ARG A 149 -16.50 -28.38 -43.16
C ARG A 149 -16.58 -27.78 -41.74
N LEU A 150 -17.73 -27.84 -41.10
CA LEU A 150 -17.93 -27.38 -39.72
C LEU A 150 -17.13 -28.22 -38.71
N GLN A 151 -17.07 -29.55 -38.90
CA GLN A 151 -16.24 -30.41 -38.05
C GLN A 151 -14.75 -30.10 -38.20
N SER A 152 -14.24 -29.93 -39.44
CA SER A 152 -12.86 -29.52 -39.65
C SER A 152 -12.56 -28.16 -39.03
N LEU A 153 -13.47 -27.19 -39.19
CA LEU A 153 -13.34 -25.87 -38.56
C LEU A 153 -13.28 -25.98 -37.03
N ALA A 154 -14.20 -26.74 -36.41
CA ALA A 154 -14.21 -26.95 -34.98
C ALA A 154 -12.90 -27.57 -34.46
N THR A 155 -12.35 -28.56 -35.20
CA THR A 155 -11.07 -29.18 -34.87
C THR A 155 -9.91 -28.17 -34.94
N ILE A 156 -9.82 -27.41 -36.04
CA ILE A 156 -8.79 -26.38 -36.21
C ILE A 156 -8.89 -25.32 -35.11
N MET A 157 -10.09 -24.84 -34.82
CA MET A 157 -10.34 -23.86 -33.77
C MET A 157 -9.95 -24.42 -32.40
N GLY A 158 -10.26 -25.69 -32.12
CA GLY A 158 -9.85 -26.36 -30.86
C GLY A 158 -8.35 -26.46 -30.71
N VAL A 159 -7.65 -26.83 -31.78
CA VAL A 159 -6.17 -26.88 -31.79
C VAL A 159 -5.57 -25.49 -31.56
N ILE A 160 -6.05 -24.48 -32.29
CA ILE A 160 -5.60 -23.10 -32.13
C ILE A 160 -5.83 -22.63 -30.69
N PHE A 161 -6.99 -22.91 -30.12
CA PHE A 161 -7.32 -22.55 -28.74
C PHE A 161 -6.33 -23.15 -27.73
N VAL A 162 -6.07 -24.46 -27.81
CA VAL A 162 -5.15 -25.16 -26.91
C VAL A 162 -3.72 -24.64 -27.08
N VAL A 163 -3.23 -24.53 -28.33
CA VAL A 163 -1.88 -24.01 -28.60
C VAL A 163 -1.71 -22.59 -28.09
N SER A 164 -2.70 -21.72 -28.33
CA SER A 164 -2.67 -20.35 -27.83
C SER A 164 -2.59 -20.30 -26.30
N LEU A 165 -3.36 -21.13 -25.58
CA LEU A 165 -3.30 -21.19 -24.11
C LEU A 165 -1.94 -21.66 -23.61
N LEU A 166 -1.31 -22.64 -24.26
CA LEU A 166 0.03 -23.12 -23.91
C LEU A 166 1.09 -22.02 -24.11
N VAL A 167 1.02 -21.31 -25.22
CA VAL A 167 1.95 -20.19 -25.51
C VAL A 167 1.77 -19.07 -24.49
N ILE A 168 0.53 -18.68 -24.21
CA ILE A 168 0.21 -17.63 -23.24
C ILE A 168 0.65 -18.04 -21.84
N TYR A 169 0.47 -19.28 -21.44
CA TYR A 169 0.95 -19.80 -20.15
C TYR A 169 2.48 -19.69 -20.04
N ALA A 170 3.21 -20.14 -21.07
CA ALA A 170 4.66 -20.07 -21.09
C ALA A 170 5.18 -18.63 -21.04
N MET A 171 4.60 -17.74 -21.85
CA MET A 171 4.95 -16.31 -21.88
C MET A 171 4.60 -15.61 -20.54
N GLY A 172 3.40 -15.88 -20.00
CA GLY A 172 2.94 -15.30 -18.75
C GLY A 172 3.83 -15.69 -17.58
N ARG A 173 4.28 -16.97 -17.54
CA ARG A 173 5.22 -17.45 -16.51
C ARG A 173 6.58 -16.77 -16.62
N GLY A 174 7.11 -16.62 -17.84
CA GLY A 174 8.39 -15.93 -18.07
C GLY A 174 8.33 -14.44 -17.76
N PHE A 175 7.26 -13.76 -18.19
CA PHE A 175 7.05 -12.34 -17.93
C PHE A 175 6.86 -12.05 -16.42
N ALA A 176 5.97 -12.79 -15.75
CA ALA A 176 5.75 -12.62 -14.31
C ALA A 176 7.02 -12.90 -13.49
N GLY A 177 7.86 -13.84 -13.91
CA GLY A 177 9.16 -14.09 -13.29
C GLY A 177 10.10 -12.89 -13.38
N ARG A 178 10.25 -12.31 -14.58
CA ARG A 178 11.13 -11.14 -14.79
C ARG A 178 10.59 -9.87 -14.15
N ALA A 179 9.29 -9.64 -14.22
CA ALA A 179 8.66 -8.46 -13.64
C ALA A 179 8.70 -8.44 -12.10
N LEU A 180 8.65 -9.61 -11.46
CA LEU A 180 8.68 -9.73 -10.00
C LEU A 180 10.09 -10.00 -9.42
N ALA A 181 11.10 -10.27 -10.25
CA ALA A 181 12.47 -10.50 -9.79
C ALA A 181 13.04 -9.34 -8.97
N PRO A 182 12.87 -8.04 -9.38
CA PRO A 182 13.38 -6.93 -8.60
C PRO A 182 12.75 -6.80 -7.20
N ILE A 183 11.48 -7.18 -7.06
CA ILE A 183 10.80 -7.18 -5.76
C ILE A 183 11.34 -8.31 -4.87
N ALA A 184 11.61 -9.48 -5.42
CA ALA A 184 12.22 -10.58 -4.68
C ALA A 184 13.63 -10.23 -4.20
N ASP A 185 14.45 -9.63 -5.07
CA ASP A 185 15.79 -9.17 -4.73
C ASP A 185 15.78 -8.09 -3.64
N LEU A 186 14.83 -7.15 -3.71
CA LEU A 186 14.65 -6.13 -2.69
C LEU A 186 14.28 -6.76 -1.34
N ASN A 187 13.33 -7.71 -1.33
CA ASN A 187 12.94 -8.42 -0.12
C ASN A 187 14.12 -9.19 0.50
N ASP A 188 14.90 -9.89 -0.31
CA ASP A 188 16.09 -10.62 0.14
C ASP A 188 17.16 -9.69 0.72
N GLN A 189 17.33 -8.48 0.18
CA GLN A 189 18.24 -7.47 0.74
C GLN A 189 17.74 -6.98 2.10
N VAL A 190 16.42 -6.69 2.21
CA VAL A 190 15.79 -6.25 3.46
C VAL A 190 15.91 -7.32 4.55
N ASP A 191 15.64 -8.58 4.22
CA ASP A 191 15.70 -9.70 5.18
C ASP A 191 17.11 -9.93 5.74
N ARG A 192 18.15 -9.49 5.03
CA ARG A 192 19.55 -9.54 5.49
C ARG A 192 19.94 -8.39 6.41
N ILE A 193 19.12 -7.36 6.53
CA ILE A 193 19.39 -6.22 7.41
C ILE A 193 18.93 -6.58 8.81
N THR A 194 19.87 -6.59 9.74
CA THR A 194 19.61 -6.85 11.16
C THR A 194 19.88 -5.60 11.99
N ALA A 195 19.42 -5.58 13.25
CA ALA A 195 19.69 -4.48 14.19
C ALA A 195 21.20 -4.24 14.44
N GLN A 196 22.06 -5.21 14.09
CA GLN A 196 23.50 -5.10 14.20
C GLN A 196 24.16 -4.51 12.95
N ASP A 197 23.47 -4.57 11.80
CA ASP A 197 23.97 -4.18 10.47
C ASP A 197 23.08 -3.11 9.82
N LEU A 198 22.55 -2.17 10.60
CA LEU A 198 21.67 -1.10 10.11
C LEU A 198 22.35 -0.13 9.12
N HIS A 199 23.70 -0.15 9.04
CA HIS A 199 24.47 0.66 8.08
C HIS A 199 24.33 0.16 6.64
N ARG A 200 23.86 -1.08 6.43
CA ARG A 200 23.57 -1.58 5.09
C ARG A 200 22.41 -0.82 4.49
N ARG A 201 22.50 -0.61 3.18
CA ARG A 201 21.45 0.04 2.40
C ARG A 201 20.96 -0.90 1.31
N VAL A 202 19.71 -0.76 0.94
CA VAL A 202 19.14 -1.41 -0.22
C VAL A 202 19.75 -0.77 -1.47
N ASP A 203 20.24 -1.62 -2.39
CA ASP A 203 20.90 -1.16 -3.61
C ASP A 203 19.89 -0.50 -4.57
N GLU A 204 20.09 0.78 -4.85
CA GLU A 204 19.31 1.54 -5.83
C GLU A 204 19.82 1.33 -7.27
N GLY A 205 21.02 0.76 -7.45
CA GLY A 205 21.71 0.67 -8.74
C GLY A 205 21.13 -0.34 -9.72
N ASN A 206 20.60 -1.45 -9.24
CA ASN A 206 19.96 -2.49 -10.08
C ASN A 206 18.52 -2.14 -10.50
N LEU A 207 17.94 -1.08 -9.93
CA LEU A 207 16.58 -0.62 -10.20
C LEU A 207 16.55 0.51 -11.25
N ARG A 208 17.70 0.84 -11.86
CA ARG A 208 17.85 1.93 -12.82
C ARG A 208 17.26 1.62 -14.19
N THR A 209 15.94 1.71 -14.32
CA THR A 209 15.34 1.84 -15.66
C THR A 209 14.58 3.15 -15.84
N SER A 210 14.25 3.86 -14.79
CA SER A 210 13.68 5.21 -14.86
C SER A 210 13.69 5.87 -13.48
N GLU A 211 14.03 7.14 -13.37
CA GLU A 211 13.94 7.94 -12.12
C GLU A 211 12.49 8.05 -11.58
N ARG A 212 11.51 7.53 -12.33
CA ARG A 212 10.08 7.50 -11.99
C ARG A 212 9.59 6.11 -11.58
N ASP A 213 10.46 5.12 -11.43
CA ASP A 213 10.04 3.78 -11.07
C ASP A 213 9.65 3.73 -9.58
N ASP A 214 8.44 3.24 -9.32
CA ASP A 214 7.88 3.11 -7.96
C ASP A 214 8.78 2.26 -7.05
N LEU A 215 9.53 1.31 -7.60
CA LEU A 215 10.48 0.47 -6.87
C LEU A 215 11.68 1.27 -6.37
N THR A 216 12.24 2.17 -7.18
CA THR A 216 13.33 3.06 -6.77
C THR A 216 12.87 4.01 -5.66
N ARG A 217 11.64 4.53 -5.76
CA ARG A 217 11.03 5.35 -4.71
C ARG A 217 10.84 4.58 -3.41
N LEU A 218 10.43 3.31 -3.50
CA LEU A 218 10.28 2.43 -2.34
C LEU A 218 11.63 2.16 -1.67
N ALA A 219 12.68 1.83 -2.44
CA ALA A 219 14.04 1.60 -1.92
C ALA A 219 14.58 2.84 -1.21
N ARG A 220 14.42 4.05 -1.78
CA ARG A 220 14.79 5.31 -1.14
C ARG A 220 14.03 5.59 0.15
N THR A 221 12.74 5.28 0.18
CA THR A 221 11.92 5.44 1.40
C THR A 221 12.40 4.48 2.48
N PHE A 222 12.73 3.25 2.10
CA PHE A 222 13.28 2.25 3.01
C PHE A 222 14.66 2.66 3.55
N ASN A 223 15.55 3.14 2.68
CA ASN A 223 16.87 3.64 3.08
C ASN A 223 16.77 4.80 4.09
N ARG A 224 15.81 5.72 3.90
CA ARG A 224 15.53 6.79 4.86
C ARG A 224 15.01 6.29 6.21
N LEU A 225 14.20 5.23 6.20
CA LEU A 225 13.77 4.59 7.45
C LEU A 225 14.94 3.93 8.18
N LEU A 226 15.82 3.23 7.44
CA LEU A 226 17.03 2.63 8.00
C LEU A 226 17.95 3.69 8.63
N GLU A 227 18.15 4.82 7.96
CA GLU A 227 18.97 5.94 8.47
C GLU A 227 18.41 6.49 9.81
N ARG A 228 17.09 6.68 9.88
CA ARG A 228 16.43 7.12 11.13
C ARG A 228 16.57 6.07 12.24
N LEU A 229 16.43 4.79 11.92
CA LEU A 229 16.61 3.69 12.86
C LEU A 229 18.06 3.62 13.35
N GLU A 230 19.03 3.68 12.44
CA GLU A 230 20.47 3.69 12.76
C GLU A 230 20.81 4.83 13.74
N THR A 231 20.42 6.06 13.39
CA THR A 231 20.62 7.23 14.25
C THR A 231 19.97 7.05 15.64
N SER A 232 18.78 6.48 15.69
CA SER A 232 18.08 6.21 16.97
C SER A 232 18.80 5.15 17.80
N PHE A 233 19.23 4.05 17.18
CA PHE A 233 19.97 2.98 17.87
C PHE A 233 21.35 3.43 18.34
N GLU A 234 22.06 4.21 17.54
CA GLU A 234 23.35 4.80 17.95
C GLU A 234 23.18 5.74 19.13
N GLY A 235 22.16 6.60 19.07
CA GLY A 235 21.80 7.46 20.20
C GLY A 235 21.52 6.66 21.47
N GLN A 236 20.75 5.58 21.38
CA GLN A 236 20.45 4.70 22.50
C GLN A 236 21.70 3.97 23.04
N ARG A 237 22.57 3.47 22.17
CA ARG A 237 23.83 2.82 22.58
C ARG A 237 24.75 3.80 23.31
N ASN A 238 24.92 5.01 22.75
CA ASN A 238 25.73 6.05 23.37
C ASN A 238 25.16 6.43 24.73
N PHE A 239 23.84 6.63 24.84
CA PHE A 239 23.18 6.92 26.10
C PHE A 239 23.45 5.85 27.16
N VAL A 240 23.29 4.55 26.87
CA VAL A 240 23.54 3.46 27.81
C VAL A 240 25.00 3.40 28.23
N ARG A 241 25.93 3.59 27.27
CA ARG A 241 27.37 3.63 27.57
C ARG A 241 27.72 4.79 28.51
N ASP A 242 27.27 5.98 28.19
CA ASP A 242 27.61 7.19 28.92
C ASP A 242 26.95 7.20 30.31
N ALA A 243 25.69 6.73 30.42
CA ALA A 243 25.02 6.51 31.70
C ALA A 243 25.81 5.53 32.58
N SER A 244 26.29 4.43 32.00
CA SER A 244 27.08 3.45 32.76
C SER A 244 28.40 4.03 33.26
N HIS A 245 29.04 4.88 32.48
CA HIS A 245 30.26 5.56 32.89
C HIS A 245 30.00 6.59 34.03
N GLU A 246 28.96 7.43 33.87
CA GLU A 246 28.61 8.48 34.83
C GLU A 246 28.09 7.91 36.18
N LEU A 247 27.50 6.72 36.17
CA LEU A 247 27.11 6.00 37.40
C LEU A 247 28.31 5.32 38.08
N ARG A 248 29.25 4.78 37.33
CA ARG A 248 30.38 4.04 37.88
C ARG A 248 31.35 4.94 38.65
N THR A 249 31.61 6.13 38.13
CA THR A 249 32.58 7.08 38.70
C THR A 249 32.28 7.45 40.17
N PRO A 250 31.10 8.04 40.50
CA PRO A 250 30.78 8.39 41.90
C PRO A 250 30.64 7.16 42.78
N LEU A 251 30.14 6.04 42.26
CA LEU A 251 30.03 4.80 43.04
C LEU A 251 31.42 4.28 43.44
N THR A 252 32.38 4.29 42.50
CA THR A 252 33.75 3.85 42.78
C THR A 252 34.44 4.80 43.79
N ALA A 253 34.21 6.13 43.63
CA ALA A 253 34.76 7.11 44.57
C ALA A 253 34.18 6.92 45.98
N SER A 254 32.86 6.80 46.12
CA SER A 254 32.21 6.53 47.41
C SER A 254 32.68 5.26 48.09
N ILE A 255 32.86 4.16 47.33
CA ILE A 255 33.39 2.88 47.81
C ILE A 255 34.84 3.07 48.27
N GLY A 256 35.66 3.75 47.46
CA GLY A 256 37.07 4.00 47.80
C GLY A 256 37.24 4.83 49.05
N GLU A 257 36.42 5.89 49.23
CA GLU A 257 36.44 6.74 50.41
C GLU A 257 36.04 5.96 51.68
N LEU A 258 35.00 5.14 51.60
CA LEU A 258 34.62 4.23 52.69
C LEU A 258 35.72 3.23 53.03
N GLN A 259 36.38 2.64 52.02
CA GLN A 259 37.51 1.73 52.25
C GLN A 259 38.67 2.42 52.95
N VAL A 260 38.98 3.66 52.55
CA VAL A 260 40.03 4.47 53.23
C VAL A 260 39.64 4.84 54.66
N LEU A 261 38.34 5.13 54.91
CA LEU A 261 37.86 5.39 56.28
C LEU A 261 37.96 4.16 57.16
N LEU A 262 37.69 2.97 56.60
CA LEU A 262 37.70 1.71 57.37
C LEU A 262 39.08 1.07 57.49
N ALA A 263 40.07 1.49 56.70
CA ALA A 263 41.44 0.88 56.70
C ALA A 263 42.25 1.08 57.92
N ARG A 264 41.93 2.10 58.76
CA ARG A 264 42.61 2.38 59.99
C ARG A 264 41.70 3.20 60.98
N GLU A 265 41.95 3.10 62.25
CA GLU A 265 41.27 3.90 63.25
C GLU A 265 41.48 5.39 62.99
N ARG A 266 40.40 6.18 63.16
CA ARG A 266 40.37 7.62 62.94
C ARG A 266 39.65 8.32 64.11
N THR A 267 39.76 9.65 64.21
CA THR A 267 38.97 10.42 65.12
C THR A 267 37.47 10.42 64.75
N PRO A 268 36.55 10.58 65.67
CA PRO A 268 35.12 10.67 65.41
C PRO A 268 34.76 11.77 64.42
N GLU A 269 35.50 12.88 64.44
CA GLU A 269 35.35 13.98 63.48
C GLU A 269 35.68 13.58 62.06
N ALA A 270 36.82 12.87 61.87
CA ALA A 270 37.25 12.37 60.57
C ALA A 270 36.25 11.35 60.01
N TYR A 271 35.65 10.49 60.87
CA TYR A 271 34.57 9.59 60.41
C TYR A 271 33.31 10.34 59.99
N ARG A 272 32.92 11.42 60.69
CA ARG A 272 31.79 12.25 60.35
C ARG A 272 31.99 13.00 58.99
N GLU A 273 33.16 13.59 58.85
CA GLU A 273 33.52 14.30 57.60
C GLU A 273 33.48 13.34 56.37
N GLY A 274 34.11 12.19 56.48
CA GLY A 274 34.09 11.23 55.38
C GLY A 274 32.69 10.64 55.12
N ALA A 275 31.93 10.33 56.16
CA ALA A 275 30.54 9.90 56.00
C ALA A 275 29.68 10.98 55.36
N ALA A 276 29.90 12.27 55.71
CA ALA A 276 29.19 13.40 55.07
C ALA A 276 29.56 13.54 53.58
N SER A 277 30.83 13.37 53.24
CA SER A 277 31.32 13.37 51.85
C SER A 277 30.65 12.26 51.03
N VAL A 278 30.69 11.03 51.53
CA VAL A 278 30.03 9.89 50.84
C VAL A 278 28.53 10.09 50.73
N LEU A 279 27.89 10.69 51.74
CA LEU A 279 26.45 10.99 51.66
C LEU A 279 26.12 11.98 50.52
N ILE A 280 26.94 13.01 50.36
CA ILE A 280 26.79 13.98 49.24
C ILE A 280 26.92 13.28 47.91
N GLU A 281 27.94 12.44 47.72
CA GLU A 281 28.13 11.68 46.47
C GLU A 281 26.94 10.74 46.17
N LEU A 282 26.43 10.02 47.19
CA LEU A 282 25.26 9.15 47.01
C LEU A 282 23.97 9.93 46.70
N GLN A 283 23.82 11.13 47.27
CA GLN A 283 22.70 12.03 46.92
C GLN A 283 22.79 12.51 45.48
N GLN A 284 23.98 12.83 44.99
CA GLN A 284 24.21 13.18 43.58
C GLN A 284 23.90 11.99 42.64
N LEU A 285 24.34 10.78 43.00
CA LEU A 285 24.06 9.55 42.26
C LEU A 285 22.53 9.28 42.18
N LYS A 286 21.81 9.46 43.32
CA LYS A 286 20.34 9.37 43.32
C LYS A 286 19.69 10.38 42.37
N SER A 287 20.18 11.63 42.38
CA SER A 287 19.67 12.68 41.49
C SER A 287 19.90 12.34 40.02
N LEU A 288 21.08 11.78 39.69
CA LEU A 288 21.39 11.31 38.33
C LEU A 288 20.46 10.17 37.89
N ILE A 289 20.27 9.15 38.74
CA ILE A 289 19.36 8.03 38.47
C ILE A 289 17.94 8.54 38.18
N ASN A 290 17.43 9.43 39.04
CA ASN A 290 16.10 10.01 38.82
C ASN A 290 16.01 10.79 37.49
N SER A 291 17.04 11.56 37.16
CA SER A 291 17.07 12.30 35.87
C SER A 291 17.11 11.38 34.66
N LEU A 292 17.78 10.22 34.76
CA LEU A 292 17.80 9.20 33.70
C LEU A 292 16.44 8.49 33.58
N LEU A 293 15.77 8.20 34.71
CA LEU A 293 14.42 7.64 34.68
C LEU A 293 13.40 8.62 34.07
N ASP A 294 13.47 9.90 34.44
CA ASP A 294 12.62 10.95 33.88
C ASP A 294 12.84 11.08 32.39
N LEU A 295 14.10 11.01 31.90
CA LEU A 295 14.44 11.07 30.50
C LEU A 295 13.89 9.85 29.71
N ALA A 296 13.97 8.66 30.32
CA ALA A 296 13.41 7.44 29.73
C ALA A 296 11.87 7.49 29.69
N GLN A 297 11.22 7.99 30.72
CA GLN A 297 9.76 8.15 30.77
C GLN A 297 9.26 9.21 29.78
N ALA A 298 9.97 10.33 29.65
CA ALA A 298 9.65 11.37 28.65
C ALA A 298 9.80 10.87 27.20
N GLY A 299 10.41 9.71 26.96
CA GLY A 299 10.45 9.01 25.67
C GLY A 299 9.24 8.14 25.36
N GLY A 300 8.36 7.88 26.34
CA GLY A 300 7.18 7.02 26.22
C GLY A 300 5.88 7.78 25.89
N ASN A 301 4.79 7.02 25.77
CA ASN A 301 3.44 7.58 25.60
C ASN A 301 2.92 8.07 26.96
N VAL A 302 3.22 9.31 27.32
CA VAL A 302 2.67 9.96 28.52
C VAL A 302 1.39 10.69 28.13
N ALA A 303 0.29 10.41 28.83
CA ALA A 303 -0.97 11.09 28.59
C ALA A 303 -0.89 12.55 29.06
N LEU A 304 -1.12 13.51 28.19
CA LEU A 304 -1.16 14.94 28.47
C LEU A 304 -2.61 15.36 28.74
N THR A 305 -3.16 14.98 29.88
CA THR A 305 -4.59 15.15 30.19
C THR A 305 -4.91 16.24 31.17
N GLU A 306 -3.89 16.77 31.87
CA GLU A 306 -4.08 17.78 32.88
C GLU A 306 -4.12 19.20 32.27
N ASP A 307 -5.00 20.05 32.79
CA ASP A 307 -4.96 21.48 32.53
C ASP A 307 -3.94 22.13 33.47
N VAL A 308 -2.82 22.59 32.93
CA VAL A 308 -1.70 23.12 33.68
C VAL A 308 -1.65 24.62 33.54
N ARG A 309 -1.86 25.33 34.64
CA ARG A 309 -1.70 26.80 34.73
C ARG A 309 -0.21 27.16 34.84
N LEU A 310 0.29 27.82 33.80
CA LEU A 310 1.72 28.14 33.72
C LEU A 310 2.18 29.18 34.72
N ASP A 311 1.37 30.15 35.04
CA ASP A 311 1.65 31.15 36.11
C ASP A 311 1.83 30.49 37.47
N GLU A 312 0.93 29.59 37.87
CA GLU A 312 1.04 28.85 39.13
C GLU A 312 2.28 27.93 39.13
N LEU A 313 2.53 27.25 37.99
CA LEU A 313 3.69 26.38 37.85
C LEU A 313 5.01 27.12 38.06
N LEU A 314 5.15 28.37 37.60
CA LEU A 314 6.36 29.15 37.82
C LEU A 314 6.56 29.48 39.31
N TRP A 315 5.51 29.76 40.07
CA TRP A 315 5.60 29.94 41.50
C TRP A 315 5.98 28.64 42.21
N GLU A 316 5.40 27.51 41.83
CA GLU A 316 5.76 26.19 42.36
C GLU A 316 7.25 25.89 42.13
N VAL A 317 7.77 26.10 40.92
CA VAL A 317 9.18 25.91 40.59
C VAL A 317 10.08 26.81 41.44
N ARG A 318 9.70 28.09 41.64
CA ARG A 318 10.46 29.00 42.49
C ARG A 318 10.46 28.54 43.94
N GLU A 319 9.32 28.10 44.50
CA GLU A 319 9.22 27.61 45.85
C GLU A 319 10.01 26.31 46.09
N ALA A 320 10.17 25.47 45.06
CA ALA A 320 11.01 24.26 45.11
C ALA A 320 12.52 24.56 45.15
N VAL A 321 12.96 25.79 44.79
CA VAL A 321 14.35 26.21 44.93
C VAL A 321 14.75 26.28 46.39
N THR A 322 15.96 25.83 46.71
CA THR A 322 16.54 25.89 48.04
C THR A 322 16.34 27.28 48.68
N PRO A 323 15.86 27.40 49.94
CA PRO A 323 15.50 28.68 50.53
C PRO A 323 16.60 29.75 50.44
N ALA A 324 17.87 29.37 50.57
CA ALA A 324 19.01 30.28 50.46
C ALA A 324 19.18 30.90 49.07
N LEU A 325 18.75 30.23 48.02
CA LEU A 325 18.85 30.68 46.61
C LEU A 325 17.55 31.29 46.07
N ARG A 326 16.43 31.11 46.76
CA ARG A 326 15.10 31.53 46.32
C ARG A 326 15.00 33.03 46.10
N SER A 327 15.70 33.85 46.90
CA SER A 327 15.75 35.31 46.74
C SER A 327 16.41 35.77 45.45
N ARG A 328 17.21 34.90 44.82
CA ARG A 328 17.85 35.18 43.51
C ARG A 328 16.93 34.96 42.34
N VAL A 329 15.81 34.24 42.50
CA VAL A 329 14.86 33.94 41.44
C VAL A 329 13.75 34.98 41.42
N GLN A 330 13.69 35.76 40.36
CA GLN A 330 12.63 36.76 40.10
C GLN A 330 11.65 36.22 39.04
N ILE A 331 10.34 36.39 39.28
CA ILE A 331 9.30 36.06 38.31
C ILE A 331 8.75 37.37 37.74
N ASP A 332 8.79 37.49 36.41
CA ASP A 332 8.19 38.60 35.65
C ASP A 332 7.06 38.05 34.78
N LEU A 333 5.83 38.25 35.23
CA LEU A 333 4.65 37.81 34.48
C LEU A 333 4.20 38.82 33.42
N GLY A 334 4.74 40.06 33.45
CA GLY A 334 4.34 41.15 32.56
C GLY A 334 2.85 41.43 32.57
N GLU A 335 2.31 41.78 31.44
CA GLU A 335 0.84 41.90 31.23
C GLU A 335 0.27 40.50 31.01
N LEU A 336 -0.50 40.00 31.97
CA LEU A 336 -1.21 38.73 31.84
C LEU A 336 -2.42 38.90 30.94
N PRO A 337 -2.77 37.86 30.14
CA PRO A 337 -4.00 37.86 29.33
C PRO A 337 -5.23 38.11 30.23
N ALA A 338 -6.22 38.79 29.67
CA ALA A 338 -7.49 39.03 30.35
C ALA A 338 -8.29 37.74 30.60
N ASP A 339 -8.11 36.76 29.72
CA ASP A 339 -8.67 35.43 29.87
C ASP A 339 -7.68 34.49 30.58
N PRO A 340 -7.99 34.02 31.80
CA PRO A 340 -7.15 33.08 32.54
C PRO A 340 -6.89 31.76 31.79
N ALA A 341 -7.82 31.32 30.92
CA ALA A 341 -7.66 30.12 30.12
C ALA A 341 -6.48 30.22 29.13
N ALA A 342 -6.08 31.43 28.75
CA ALA A 342 -4.89 31.66 27.92
C ALA A 342 -3.56 31.35 28.61
N LEU A 343 -3.57 31.05 29.90
CA LEU A 343 -2.40 30.61 30.70
C LEU A 343 -2.39 29.10 30.94
N GLU A 344 -3.40 28.39 30.47
CA GLU A 344 -3.55 26.95 30.65
C GLU A 344 -3.09 26.19 29.42
N ILE A 345 -2.38 25.09 29.60
CA ILE A 345 -2.01 24.16 28.54
C ILE A 345 -2.38 22.73 28.93
N LYS A 346 -2.72 21.89 27.97
CA LYS A 346 -2.84 20.45 28.21
C LYS A 346 -1.45 19.86 28.36
N GLY A 347 -1.19 19.23 29.51
CA GLY A 347 0.14 18.74 29.81
C GLY A 347 0.20 17.77 30.96
N HIS A 348 1.42 17.51 31.40
CA HIS A 348 1.75 16.77 32.61
C HIS A 348 2.51 17.71 33.58
N ARG A 349 1.82 18.17 34.62
CA ARG A 349 2.32 19.21 35.59
C ARG A 349 3.69 18.89 36.14
N ALA A 350 3.88 17.66 36.64
CA ALA A 350 5.14 17.27 37.25
C ALA A 350 6.34 17.27 36.28
N LEU A 351 6.13 16.87 35.04
CA LEU A 351 7.18 16.91 33.98
C LEU A 351 7.53 18.36 33.62
N LEU A 352 6.55 19.23 33.45
CA LEU A 352 6.78 20.65 33.15
C LEU A 352 7.51 21.33 34.30
N ALA A 353 7.11 21.07 35.57
CA ALA A 353 7.84 21.56 36.76
C ALA A 353 9.29 21.08 36.74
N ARG A 354 9.54 19.82 36.35
CA ARG A 354 10.88 19.25 36.25
C ARG A 354 11.72 19.93 35.18
N ALA A 355 11.12 20.18 33.98
CA ALA A 355 11.80 20.89 32.90
C ALA A 355 12.21 22.30 33.32
N LEU A 356 11.28 23.07 33.86
CA LEU A 356 11.52 24.42 34.32
C LEU A 356 12.53 24.44 35.48
N GLY A 357 12.41 23.51 36.44
CA GLY A 357 13.36 23.33 37.52
C GLY A 357 14.79 23.12 37.00
N ASN A 358 15.00 22.27 36.03
CA ASN A 358 16.31 22.07 35.40
C ASN A 358 16.88 23.34 34.74
N LEU A 359 16.03 24.16 34.10
CA LEU A 359 16.46 25.44 33.53
C LEU A 359 16.85 26.43 34.62
N VAL A 360 16.07 26.54 35.69
CA VAL A 360 16.32 27.43 36.82
C VAL A 360 17.59 27.00 37.58
N ASP A 361 17.74 25.70 37.87
CA ASP A 361 18.91 25.15 38.54
C ASP A 361 20.18 25.41 37.72
N ASN A 362 20.16 25.25 36.40
CA ASN A 362 21.28 25.59 35.53
C ASN A 362 21.59 27.10 35.59
N ALA A 363 20.59 27.96 35.49
CA ALA A 363 20.77 29.40 35.55
C ALA A 363 21.40 29.86 36.89
N LEU A 364 20.92 29.31 38.04
CA LEU A 364 21.48 29.60 39.36
C LEU A 364 22.90 29.10 39.55
N LYS A 365 23.19 27.94 38.98
CA LYS A 365 24.45 27.22 39.14
C LYS A 365 25.59 27.85 38.34
N TYR A 366 25.30 28.35 37.17
CA TYR A 366 26.29 28.94 36.28
C TYR A 366 26.39 30.46 36.37
N SER A 367 25.57 31.08 37.25
CA SER A 367 25.64 32.52 37.54
C SER A 367 26.34 32.81 38.83
N PRO A 368 27.09 33.92 38.92
CA PRO A 368 27.68 34.42 40.17
C PRO A 368 26.62 34.54 41.28
N ALA A 369 27.06 34.38 42.56
CA ALA A 369 26.15 34.31 43.69
C ALA A 369 25.31 35.59 43.92
N GLU A 370 25.82 36.72 43.50
CA GLU A 370 25.19 38.03 43.62
C GLU A 370 24.16 38.31 42.49
N GLN A 371 24.20 37.53 41.41
CA GLN A 371 23.38 37.77 40.26
C GLN A 371 22.00 37.10 40.39
N ARG A 372 21.01 37.71 39.75
CA ARG A 372 19.61 37.23 39.75
C ARG A 372 19.33 36.42 38.51
N VAL A 373 18.44 35.47 38.64
CA VAL A 373 17.86 34.68 37.55
C VAL A 373 16.43 35.17 37.33
N THR A 374 16.06 35.55 36.12
CA THR A 374 14.73 36.04 35.80
C THR A 374 13.95 34.97 35.02
N ILE A 375 12.76 34.62 35.54
CA ILE A 375 11.80 33.79 34.82
C ILE A 375 10.70 34.71 34.30
N SER A 376 10.47 34.77 33.00
CA SER A 376 9.39 35.57 32.43
C SER A 376 8.39 34.70 31.66
N LEU A 377 7.10 35.04 31.81
CA LEU A 377 6.01 34.40 31.04
C LEU A 377 5.36 35.46 30.15
N ARG A 378 5.17 35.11 28.88
CA ARG A 378 4.43 35.91 27.89
C ARG A 378 3.59 34.97 27.07
N CYS A 379 2.27 35.17 27.09
CA CYS A 379 1.34 34.42 26.25
C CYS A 379 0.74 35.34 25.18
N GLN A 380 0.77 34.95 23.92
CA GLN A 380 0.20 35.67 22.80
C GLN A 380 -0.51 34.68 21.86
N GLY A 381 -1.79 34.91 21.61
CA GLY A 381 -2.60 33.99 20.81
C GLY A 381 -2.67 32.60 21.43
N HIS A 382 -2.23 31.59 20.68
CA HIS A 382 -2.24 30.19 21.12
C HIS A 382 -0.88 29.68 21.66
N ALA A 383 0.08 30.55 21.90
CA ALA A 383 1.41 30.16 22.34
C ALA A 383 1.81 30.90 23.62
N CYS A 384 2.33 30.16 24.58
CA CYS A 384 2.96 30.69 25.78
C CYS A 384 4.48 30.49 25.73
N ARG A 385 5.20 31.57 26.02
CA ARG A 385 6.65 31.61 26.00
C ARG A 385 7.15 31.84 27.45
N ILE A 386 7.91 30.87 27.94
CA ILE A 386 8.60 30.97 29.22
C ILE A 386 10.08 31.18 28.93
N ARG A 387 10.69 32.23 29.51
CA ARG A 387 12.11 32.52 29.41
C ARG A 387 12.75 32.44 30.76
N VAL A 388 13.85 31.72 30.86
CA VAL A 388 14.74 31.71 31.99
C VAL A 388 16.05 32.37 31.57
N ALA A 389 16.35 33.53 32.13
CA ALA A 389 17.51 34.35 31.78
C ALA A 389 18.46 34.45 32.97
N ASP A 390 19.74 34.22 32.68
CA ASP A 390 20.86 34.37 33.60
C ASP A 390 21.94 35.28 33.02
N THR A 391 22.81 35.78 33.89
CA THR A 391 23.99 36.58 33.53
C THR A 391 25.27 35.84 33.92
N GLY A 392 25.30 34.55 33.66
CA GLY A 392 26.38 33.65 34.06
C GLY A 392 27.52 33.56 33.05
N LEU A 393 28.20 32.42 33.08
CA LEU A 393 29.41 32.16 32.25
C LEU A 393 29.13 32.18 30.75
N GLY A 394 27.89 31.97 30.34
CA GLY A 394 27.53 31.79 28.92
C GLY A 394 28.14 30.52 28.31
N ILE A 395 27.79 30.29 27.03
CA ILE A 395 28.20 29.10 26.25
C ILE A 395 28.81 29.58 24.97
N SER A 396 29.89 28.94 24.54
CA SER A 396 30.53 29.29 23.28
C SER A 396 29.65 28.89 22.06
N PRO A 397 29.72 29.61 20.90
CA PRO A 397 28.96 29.27 19.72
C PRO A 397 29.25 27.87 19.18
N GLU A 398 30.45 27.36 19.41
CA GLU A 398 30.88 26.01 18.97
C GLU A 398 30.25 24.91 19.78
N GLU A 399 29.97 25.15 21.07
CA GLU A 399 29.40 24.18 21.98
C GLU A 399 27.87 24.22 22.01
N LEU A 400 27.26 25.33 21.61
CA LEU A 400 25.80 25.55 21.65
C LEU A 400 24.99 24.46 20.90
N PRO A 401 25.43 23.89 19.75
CA PRO A 401 24.74 22.79 19.08
C PRO A 401 24.73 21.48 19.89
N HIS A 402 25.68 21.30 20.81
CA HIS A 402 25.91 20.05 21.53
C HIS A 402 25.27 20.00 22.92
N ILE A 403 24.85 21.13 23.49
CA ILE A 403 24.33 21.23 24.86
C ILE A 403 23.08 20.39 25.18
N PHE A 404 22.35 19.98 24.13
CA PHE A 404 21.21 19.11 24.26
C PHE A 404 21.54 17.61 24.10
N GLN A 405 22.83 17.29 23.89
CA GLN A 405 23.28 15.89 23.93
C GLN A 405 23.37 15.42 25.37
N PRO A 406 22.83 14.26 25.73
CA PRO A 406 22.96 13.70 27.05
C PRO A 406 24.43 13.61 27.47
N PHE A 407 24.72 13.96 28.74
CA PHE A 407 26.05 13.95 29.33
C PHE A 407 27.06 14.98 28.77
N PHE A 408 26.66 15.79 27.81
CA PHE A 408 27.52 16.85 27.30
C PHE A 408 27.67 17.98 28.35
N ARG A 409 28.89 18.48 28.50
CA ARG A 409 29.24 19.61 29.38
C ARG A 409 30.22 20.53 28.69
N ALA A 410 29.92 21.81 28.67
CA ALA A 410 30.81 22.82 28.07
C ALA A 410 32.17 22.89 28.81
N GLY A 411 33.21 23.19 28.06
CA GLY A 411 34.59 23.21 28.62
C GLY A 411 34.81 24.21 29.73
N ASN A 412 34.07 25.32 29.71
CA ASN A 412 34.16 26.41 30.71
C ASN A 412 33.50 26.07 32.07
N VAL A 413 32.80 24.93 32.21
CA VAL A 413 32.08 24.55 33.46
C VAL A 413 32.67 23.30 34.15
N ARG A 414 33.91 22.91 33.82
CA ARG A 414 34.54 21.69 34.37
C ARG A 414 34.64 21.64 35.92
N GLY A 415 34.56 22.76 36.62
CA GLY A 415 34.57 22.81 38.07
C GLY A 415 33.21 22.81 38.74
N VAL A 416 32.11 22.89 38.00
CA VAL A 416 30.76 22.99 38.56
C VAL A 416 30.11 21.62 38.57
N ILE A 417 29.54 21.18 39.70
CA ILE A 417 28.91 19.83 39.83
C ILE A 417 27.71 19.70 38.89
N GLY A 418 27.65 18.66 38.08
CA GLY A 418 26.51 18.37 37.18
C GLY A 418 26.79 17.26 36.14
N HIS A 419 25.75 16.56 35.77
CA HIS A 419 25.85 15.34 34.93
C HIS A 419 25.50 15.56 33.46
N GLY A 420 25.12 16.77 33.03
CA GLY A 420 24.78 17.05 31.61
C GLY A 420 23.47 16.42 31.14
N VAL A 421 22.54 16.10 32.03
CA VAL A 421 21.25 15.45 31.70
C VAL A 421 20.08 16.44 31.75
N GLY A 422 20.20 17.56 32.45
CA GLY A 422 19.08 18.48 32.70
C GLY A 422 18.52 19.16 31.44
N LEU A 423 19.41 19.69 30.58
CA LEU A 423 18.97 20.33 29.31
C LEU A 423 18.38 19.35 28.29
N PRO A 424 18.97 18.16 28.05
CA PRO A 424 18.34 17.11 27.28
C PRO A 424 16.94 16.72 27.75
N LEU A 425 16.77 16.58 29.11
CA LEU A 425 15.48 16.26 29.71
C LEU A 425 14.48 17.41 29.51
N ALA A 426 14.86 18.65 29.74
CA ALA A 426 13.99 19.80 29.51
C ALA A 426 13.53 19.93 28.09
N ARG A 427 14.43 19.70 27.12
CA ARG A 427 14.09 19.66 25.70
C ARG A 427 13.11 18.53 25.37
N ARG A 428 13.35 17.34 25.88
CA ARG A 428 12.48 16.18 25.63
C ARG A 428 11.08 16.39 26.22
N ILE A 429 10.97 16.98 27.38
CA ILE A 429 9.68 17.35 27.97
C ILE A 429 8.97 18.42 27.16
N ALA A 430 9.69 19.42 26.65
CA ALA A 430 9.13 20.43 25.75
C ALA A 430 8.53 19.78 24.48
N GLU A 431 9.30 18.90 23.81
CA GLU A 431 8.89 18.15 22.63
C GLU A 431 7.66 17.25 22.92
N LEU A 432 7.62 16.59 24.07
CA LEU A 432 6.48 15.78 24.51
C LEU A 432 5.19 16.61 24.58
N HIS A 433 5.29 17.88 25.01
CA HIS A 433 4.17 18.81 25.10
C HIS A 433 3.91 19.58 23.78
N GLY A 434 4.48 19.14 22.64
CA GLY A 434 4.31 19.81 21.35
C GLY A 434 5.02 21.15 21.23
N GLY A 435 5.84 21.49 22.24
CA GLY A 435 6.59 22.74 22.29
C GLY A 435 8.04 22.62 21.81
N THR A 436 8.78 23.71 21.94
CA THR A 436 10.21 23.78 21.60
C THR A 436 11.01 24.45 22.70
N LEU A 437 12.24 23.97 22.92
CA LEU A 437 13.22 24.61 23.80
C LEU A 437 14.41 25.09 22.98
N ALA A 438 14.66 26.40 23.02
CA ALA A 438 15.80 27.06 22.38
C ALA A 438 16.68 27.77 23.43
N LEU A 439 18.00 27.78 23.20
CA LEU A 439 18.93 28.55 24.01
C LEU A 439 19.63 29.61 23.14
N ARG A 440 19.77 30.79 23.73
CA ARG A 440 20.61 31.88 23.22
C ARG A 440 21.64 32.19 24.29
N SER A 441 22.92 32.17 23.96
CA SER A 441 23.98 32.37 24.92
C SER A 441 25.14 33.11 24.29
N GLU A 442 25.80 33.94 25.07
CA GLU A 442 27.04 34.64 24.69
C GLU A 442 28.04 34.48 25.83
N LEU A 443 29.25 34.03 25.49
CA LEU A 443 30.30 33.76 26.48
C LEU A 443 30.57 35.00 27.32
N GLY A 444 30.52 34.87 28.68
CA GLY A 444 30.71 35.95 29.62
C GLY A 444 29.53 36.92 29.79
N ARG A 445 28.40 36.70 29.07
CA ARG A 445 27.19 37.54 29.24
C ARG A 445 25.98 36.81 29.77
N GLY A 446 26.01 35.48 29.74
CA GLY A 446 24.95 34.65 30.24
C GLY A 446 24.16 33.89 29.20
N THR A 447 23.04 33.29 29.64
CA THR A 447 22.20 32.44 28.80
C THR A 447 20.73 32.78 28.98
N VAL A 448 19.98 32.69 27.87
CA VAL A 448 18.51 32.77 27.88
C VAL A 448 17.99 31.45 27.31
N ALA A 449 17.31 30.67 28.14
CA ALA A 449 16.55 29.49 27.74
C ALA A 449 15.12 29.92 27.48
N GLU A 450 14.59 29.60 26.28
CA GLU A 450 13.25 29.96 25.84
C GLU A 450 12.45 28.68 25.58
N LEU A 451 11.45 28.40 26.40
CA LEU A 451 10.49 27.32 26.25
C LEU A 451 9.22 27.89 25.63
N LEU A 452 8.87 27.41 24.44
CA LEU A 452 7.64 27.73 23.75
C LEU A 452 6.68 26.55 23.87
N LEU A 453 5.47 26.80 24.37
CA LEU A 453 4.40 25.81 24.54
C LEU A 453 3.16 26.35 23.80
N GLU A 454 2.53 25.49 23.01
CA GLU A 454 1.33 25.86 22.27
C GLU A 454 0.08 25.32 22.99
N HIS A 455 -0.98 26.11 23.00
CA HIS A 455 -2.29 25.60 23.38
C HIS A 455 -2.70 24.50 22.42
N THR A 456 -2.97 23.31 22.92
CA THR A 456 -3.70 22.29 22.18
C THR A 456 -5.18 22.67 22.14
N GLY A 457 -5.51 23.83 21.55
CA GLY A 457 -6.88 24.22 21.24
C GLY A 457 -7.44 23.27 20.19
N GLU A 458 -8.66 22.81 20.39
CA GLU A 458 -9.51 22.14 19.42
C GLU A 458 -9.45 22.92 18.08
N GLY A 459 -8.73 22.38 17.10
CA GLY A 459 -8.55 23.03 15.80
C GLY A 459 -7.67 22.26 14.84
N ARG A 460 -7.90 20.94 14.72
CA ARG A 460 -7.66 20.21 13.47
C ARG A 460 -8.94 19.44 13.14
N GLY A 461 -9.90 20.14 12.49
CA GLY A 461 -10.95 19.53 11.72
C GLY A 461 -10.42 18.98 10.39
#